data_d102a2d55a73e5a8b83d7eaef193b20d
#
_entry.id   d102a2d55a73e5a8b83d7eaef193b20d
#
_cell.length_a   1.000
_cell.length_b   1.000
_cell.length_c   1.000
_cell.angle_alpha   90.00
_cell.angle_beta   90.00
_cell.angle_gamma   90.00
#
_symmetry.space_group_name_H-M   'P 1'
#
loop_
_entity.id
_entity.type
_entity.pdbx_description
1 polymer ?
#
loop_
_entity_poly.entity_id
_entity_poly.type
_entity_poly.pdbx_seq_one_letter_code
_entity_poly.pdbx_strand_id
1 'polypeptide(L)'
;DLRMSRGLGDVYKRQEKMMDKNAIKKFAVWARTELIARVSLKGVEYGITEDNIEDANADSVGGKVLTADEKKQRQALIAEINDKGYKQVMEEVAYTWFNRFSALRFMEVNGYLPSHVRVFTDEENSFKPQIITEAIHLDLDGLDVEKVYELKDAEKTEELYKYLLIVQCNALNKILPGMFQRLSDYTELLLPDNLLREGSVIQQMIELIPEDDWKDAVQIIGWLYQYYNSEKKDDVFAALKKNVKITKENIPAATQLFTPDWIVRYMVENSLGRLWLEGHPDVKSQLLPTEEEQSAYSTGNRDPEDTKWHYYLEETEQEPEVQVQLAEIRKEYAALTPDQLKVIDPCSGSGHILAYMFDVLMKIYESYGYTTREAVASIVENNLYGLDIDDRAAQLAYFAVMMKARQYDRRFFSRGIQPHVYAIAESNYVDKFAVDYFCNGDMKLTAAMDTIISELHDAKEYGSILTVTPQDWSALYDRFAEIKEDIHISRGAALRGLLPLVQTAETLAQKYDTVVTNPPYMGSAGMNSKLYDFVKEEYPDVKSDMSTVCMRKTISMCNEHGYMAMINIPVWMFISSYGKLRTEIITRNSLVQMLHLSLIH
;
A
#
# COMPACT_ATOMS: atom_id res chain seq x y z
N ASP A 1 -10.43 0.22 -33.89
CA ASP A 1 -11.60 -0.59 -34.23
C ASP A 1 -12.62 -0.59 -33.09
N LEU A 2 -13.66 0.23 -33.23
CA LEU A 2 -14.71 0.45 -32.20
C LEU A 2 -15.48 -0.82 -31.78
N ARG A 3 -15.38 -1.89 -32.56
CA ARG A 3 -16.02 -3.19 -32.26
C ARG A 3 -15.20 -4.03 -31.27
N MET A 4 -13.87 -3.94 -31.31
CA MET A 4 -13.01 -4.64 -30.34
C MET A 4 -13.14 -4.04 -28.94
N SER A 5 -13.23 -2.71 -28.83
CA SER A 5 -13.36 -2.05 -27.52
C SER A 5 -14.70 -2.33 -26.80
N ARG A 6 -15.80 -2.50 -27.54
CA ARG A 6 -17.11 -2.88 -26.97
C ARG A 6 -17.16 -4.36 -26.55
N GLY A 7 -16.54 -5.26 -27.31
CA GLY A 7 -16.48 -6.68 -26.97
C GLY A 7 -15.60 -6.96 -25.75
N LEU A 8 -14.47 -6.30 -25.63
CA LEU A 8 -13.57 -6.41 -24.48
C LEU A 8 -14.25 -6.04 -23.15
N GLY A 9 -14.91 -4.88 -23.07
CA GLY A 9 -15.55 -4.44 -21.85
C GLY A 9 -16.70 -5.34 -21.34
N ASP A 10 -17.49 -5.93 -22.23
CA ASP A 10 -18.62 -6.79 -21.86
C ASP A 10 -18.22 -8.24 -21.54
N VAL A 11 -17.15 -8.74 -22.15
CA VAL A 11 -16.59 -10.08 -21.88
C VAL A 11 -15.92 -10.09 -20.49
N TYR A 12 -15.24 -9.01 -20.12
CA TYR A 12 -14.56 -8.89 -18.83
C TYR A 12 -15.48 -8.77 -17.63
N LYS A 13 -16.69 -8.25 -17.81
CA LYS A 13 -17.72 -8.24 -16.75
C LYS A 13 -18.23 -9.62 -16.36
N ARG A 14 -17.97 -10.65 -17.18
CA ARG A 14 -18.56 -11.97 -17.00
C ARG A 14 -17.65 -13.04 -16.39
N GLN A 15 -16.34 -12.78 -16.17
CA GLN A 15 -15.40 -13.91 -15.96
C GLN A 15 -14.20 -13.73 -15.03
N GLU A 16 -14.04 -12.63 -14.33
CA GLU A 16 -13.31 -12.72 -13.07
C GLU A 16 -14.05 -13.74 -12.19
N LYS A 17 -13.35 -14.66 -11.50
CA LYS A 17 -13.91 -15.37 -10.33
C LYS A 17 -14.63 -14.27 -9.56
N MET A 18 -15.95 -14.17 -9.69
CA MET A 18 -16.67 -12.96 -9.36
C MET A 18 -16.70 -12.86 -7.84
N MET A 19 -15.64 -12.24 -7.31
CA MET A 19 -15.61 -11.73 -5.95
C MET A 19 -16.89 -10.94 -5.71
N ASP A 20 -17.63 -11.25 -4.67
CA ASP A 20 -18.89 -10.54 -4.37
C ASP A 20 -18.59 -9.12 -3.85
N LYS A 21 -18.34 -8.22 -4.79
CA LYS A 21 -18.05 -6.80 -4.49
C LYS A 21 -19.17 -6.12 -3.71
N ASN A 22 -20.42 -6.58 -3.84
CA ASN A 22 -21.55 -6.02 -3.09
C ASN A 22 -21.49 -6.47 -1.62
N ALA A 23 -21.17 -7.73 -1.36
CA ALA A 23 -20.93 -8.24 -0.01
C ALA A 23 -19.76 -7.52 0.67
N ILE A 24 -18.64 -7.37 -0.03
CA ILE A 24 -17.46 -6.64 0.46
C ILE A 24 -17.82 -5.18 0.78
N LYS A 25 -18.53 -4.50 -0.12
CA LYS A 25 -18.98 -3.12 0.09
C LYS A 25 -19.89 -3.00 1.29
N LYS A 26 -20.91 -3.88 1.38
CA LYS A 26 -21.85 -3.89 2.51
C LYS A 26 -21.12 -4.06 3.84
N PHE A 27 -20.18 -5.00 3.90
CA PHE A 27 -19.38 -5.23 5.09
C PHE A 27 -18.50 -4.02 5.43
N ALA A 28 -17.70 -3.52 4.48
CA ALA A 28 -16.70 -2.49 4.74
C ALA A 28 -17.32 -1.16 5.20
N VAL A 29 -18.43 -0.73 4.57
CA VAL A 29 -19.15 0.49 4.96
C VAL A 29 -19.75 0.35 6.36
N TRP A 30 -20.42 -0.78 6.63
CA TRP A 30 -20.97 -1.06 7.96
C TRP A 30 -19.88 -1.17 9.04
N ALA A 31 -18.78 -1.90 8.74
CA ALA A 31 -17.68 -2.12 9.67
C ALA A 31 -16.99 -0.82 10.08
N ARG A 32 -16.89 0.17 9.16
CA ARG A 32 -16.35 1.48 9.50
C ARG A 32 -17.15 2.16 10.60
N THR A 33 -18.46 2.25 10.42
CA THR A 33 -19.35 2.89 11.39
C THR A 33 -19.35 2.15 12.72
N GLU A 34 -19.43 0.82 12.68
CA GLU A 34 -19.43 -0.01 13.88
C GLU A 34 -18.12 0.06 14.66
N LEU A 35 -16.96 -0.03 13.98
CA LEU A 35 -15.65 0.06 14.63
C LEU A 35 -15.41 1.43 15.26
N ILE A 36 -15.76 2.53 14.58
CA ILE A 36 -15.63 3.87 15.16
C ILE A 36 -16.49 3.98 16.42
N ALA A 37 -17.73 3.48 16.39
CA ALA A 37 -18.62 3.47 17.56
C ALA A 37 -18.04 2.63 18.72
N ARG A 38 -17.51 1.44 18.44
CA ARG A 38 -16.95 0.54 19.46
C ARG A 38 -15.65 1.06 20.06
N VAL A 39 -14.75 1.62 19.23
CA VAL A 39 -13.52 2.27 19.69
C VAL A 39 -13.85 3.48 20.58
N SER A 40 -14.83 4.31 20.16
CA SER A 40 -15.29 5.45 20.96
C SER A 40 -15.89 5.01 22.29
N LEU A 41 -16.71 3.96 22.29
CA LEU A 41 -17.26 3.39 23.52
C LEU A 41 -16.16 2.90 24.46
N LYS A 42 -15.11 2.28 23.91
CA LYS A 42 -13.94 1.87 24.69
C LYS A 42 -13.19 3.06 25.28
N GLY A 43 -13.10 4.18 24.56
CA GLY A 43 -12.57 5.45 25.06
C GLY A 43 -13.31 5.96 26.30
N VAL A 44 -14.64 5.82 26.33
CA VAL A 44 -15.47 6.21 27.49
C VAL A 44 -15.07 5.46 28.76
N GLU A 45 -14.75 4.16 28.66
CA GLU A 45 -14.30 3.35 29.81
C GLU A 45 -12.99 3.89 30.44
N TYR A 46 -12.21 4.65 29.65
CA TYR A 46 -10.99 5.32 30.07
C TYR A 46 -11.18 6.82 30.32
N GLY A 47 -12.43 7.30 30.49
CA GLY A 47 -12.74 8.69 30.76
C GLY A 47 -12.43 9.67 29.62
N ILE A 48 -12.55 9.19 28.38
CA ILE A 48 -12.24 9.98 27.17
C ILE A 48 -13.48 9.99 26.27
N THR A 49 -14.07 11.18 26.11
CA THR A 49 -15.19 11.45 25.20
C THR A 49 -14.85 12.64 24.30
N GLU A 50 -15.68 12.92 23.31
CA GLU A 50 -15.50 14.10 22.43
C GLU A 50 -15.57 15.41 23.23
N ASP A 51 -16.45 15.48 24.24
CA ASP A 51 -16.73 16.69 24.99
C ASP A 51 -15.90 16.84 26.27
N ASN A 52 -15.36 15.75 26.80
CA ASN A 52 -14.66 15.72 28.07
C ASN A 52 -13.58 14.65 28.13
N ILE A 53 -12.43 15.03 28.65
CA ILE A 53 -11.31 14.14 28.96
C ILE A 53 -10.98 14.28 30.44
N GLU A 54 -11.09 13.17 31.20
CA GLU A 54 -10.68 13.15 32.60
C GLU A 54 -9.17 13.32 32.74
N ASP A 55 -8.71 13.75 33.93
CA ASP A 55 -7.30 14.02 34.21
C ASP A 55 -6.39 12.92 33.64
N ALA A 56 -5.39 13.34 32.83
CA ALA A 56 -4.43 12.45 32.18
C ALA A 56 -3.61 11.61 33.17
N ASN A 57 -3.45 12.12 34.40
CA ASN A 57 -2.67 11.48 35.47
C ASN A 57 -3.53 10.71 36.46
N ALA A 58 -4.84 10.55 36.21
CA ALA A 58 -5.74 9.82 37.09
C ALA A 58 -5.27 8.38 37.33
N ASP A 59 -5.27 7.96 38.59
CA ASP A 59 -4.96 6.57 38.99
C ASP A 59 -6.14 5.62 38.77
N SER A 60 -7.35 6.17 38.69
CA SER A 60 -8.58 5.43 38.43
C SER A 60 -9.54 6.28 37.59
N VAL A 61 -10.32 5.61 36.76
CA VAL A 61 -11.33 6.22 35.88
C VAL A 61 -12.61 5.36 35.95
N GLY A 62 -13.75 6.00 36.17
CA GLY A 62 -15.04 5.31 36.24
C GLY A 62 -15.09 4.18 37.29
N GLY A 63 -14.26 4.26 38.33
CA GLY A 63 -14.13 3.23 39.38
C GLY A 63 -13.17 2.09 39.06
N LYS A 64 -12.58 2.07 37.88
CA LYS A 64 -11.51 1.13 37.49
C LYS A 64 -10.14 1.71 37.86
N VAL A 65 -9.33 0.98 38.62
CA VAL A 65 -7.94 1.30 38.89
C VAL A 65 -7.11 0.93 37.64
N LEU A 66 -6.34 1.90 37.14
CA LEU A 66 -5.51 1.69 35.94
C LEU A 66 -4.17 1.05 36.29
N THR A 67 -3.73 0.12 35.47
CA THR A 67 -2.36 -0.43 35.54
C THR A 67 -1.35 0.62 35.06
N ALA A 68 -0.06 0.40 35.32
CA ALA A 68 1.00 1.30 34.86
C ALA A 68 1.03 1.44 33.33
N ASP A 69 0.79 0.35 32.60
CA ASP A 69 0.75 0.35 31.14
C ASP A 69 -0.51 1.06 30.62
N GLU A 70 -1.68 0.82 31.20
CA GLU A 70 -2.92 1.53 30.85
C GLU A 70 -2.80 3.04 31.07
N LYS A 71 -2.14 3.49 32.15
CA LYS A 71 -1.88 4.91 32.38
C LYS A 71 -1.03 5.52 31.28
N LYS A 72 0.07 4.85 30.91
CA LYS A 72 0.98 5.29 29.86
C LYS A 72 0.28 5.35 28.49
N GLN A 73 -0.47 4.30 28.15
CA GLN A 73 -1.25 4.23 26.90
C GLN A 73 -2.33 5.32 26.86
N ARG A 74 -3.02 5.54 27.97
CA ARG A 74 -4.04 6.60 28.10
C ARG A 74 -3.43 8.00 27.95
N GLN A 75 -2.27 8.27 28.56
CA GLN A 75 -1.57 9.54 28.39
C GLN A 75 -1.17 9.78 26.92
N ALA A 76 -0.68 8.77 26.23
CA ALA A 76 -0.36 8.83 24.81
C ALA A 76 -1.62 9.10 23.96
N LEU A 77 -2.74 8.43 24.26
CA LEU A 77 -4.01 8.68 23.59
C LEU A 77 -4.50 10.12 23.76
N ILE A 78 -4.42 10.65 24.97
CA ILE A 78 -4.82 12.04 25.26
C ILE A 78 -3.91 13.03 24.52
N ALA A 79 -2.62 12.78 24.44
CA ALA A 79 -1.68 13.60 23.68
C ALA A 79 -2.04 13.65 22.19
N GLU A 80 -2.32 12.49 21.58
CA GLU A 80 -2.74 12.41 20.18
C GLU A 80 -4.09 13.10 19.92
N ILE A 81 -5.05 12.97 20.84
CA ILE A 81 -6.35 13.65 20.73
C ILE A 81 -6.18 15.18 20.81
N ASN A 82 -5.28 15.67 21.64
CA ASN A 82 -4.99 17.09 21.74
C ASN A 82 -4.31 17.64 20.48
N ASP A 83 -3.52 16.82 19.79
CA ASP A 83 -2.84 17.21 18.55
C ASP A 83 -3.76 17.13 17.33
N LYS A 84 -4.44 15.98 17.13
CA LYS A 84 -5.21 15.67 15.91
C LYS A 84 -6.72 15.86 16.05
N GLY A 85 -7.24 15.92 17.25
CA GLY A 85 -8.67 15.92 17.55
C GLY A 85 -9.27 14.51 17.76
N TYR A 86 -10.31 14.46 18.59
CA TYR A 86 -10.95 13.20 19.03
C TYR A 86 -11.45 12.34 17.86
N LYS A 87 -12.23 12.94 16.95
CA LYS A 87 -12.83 12.18 15.82
C LYS A 87 -11.78 11.53 14.94
N GLN A 88 -10.72 12.25 14.63
CA GLN A 88 -9.66 11.74 13.78
C GLN A 88 -8.93 10.57 14.44
N VAL A 89 -8.57 10.68 15.73
CA VAL A 89 -7.87 9.60 16.45
C VAL A 89 -8.74 8.36 16.57
N MET A 90 -10.04 8.49 16.88
CA MET A 90 -10.96 7.35 16.93
C MET A 90 -11.11 6.68 15.56
N GLU A 91 -11.17 7.45 14.48
CA GLU A 91 -11.19 6.92 13.11
C GLU A 91 -9.88 6.19 12.75
N GLU A 92 -8.72 6.74 13.11
CA GLU A 92 -7.41 6.12 12.88
C GLU A 92 -7.28 4.77 13.60
N VAL A 93 -7.71 4.71 14.86
CA VAL A 93 -7.68 3.45 15.64
C VAL A 93 -8.66 2.42 15.07
N ALA A 94 -9.89 2.83 14.76
CA ALA A 94 -10.88 1.95 14.15
C ALA A 94 -10.38 1.35 12.83
N TYR A 95 -9.75 2.19 12.01
CA TYR A 95 -9.15 1.75 10.75
C TYR A 95 -7.98 0.79 10.96
N THR A 96 -7.14 1.01 11.97
CA THR A 96 -6.03 0.11 12.30
C THR A 96 -6.55 -1.28 12.63
N TRP A 97 -7.61 -1.40 13.42
CA TRP A 97 -8.24 -2.68 13.72
C TRP A 97 -8.91 -3.32 12.50
N PHE A 98 -9.56 -2.51 11.68
CA PHE A 98 -10.14 -3.00 10.40
C PHE A 98 -9.07 -3.65 9.51
N ASN A 99 -7.93 -2.97 9.31
CA ASN A 99 -6.83 -3.50 8.53
C ASN A 99 -6.24 -4.78 9.11
N ARG A 100 -6.06 -4.83 10.44
CA ARG A 100 -5.54 -6.01 11.12
C ARG A 100 -6.48 -7.21 11.02
N PHE A 101 -7.77 -6.99 11.22
CA PHE A 101 -8.75 -8.07 11.05
C PHE A 101 -8.79 -8.57 9.60
N SER A 102 -8.75 -7.68 8.64
CA SER A 102 -8.71 -8.04 7.22
C SER A 102 -7.44 -8.83 6.87
N ALA A 103 -6.28 -8.39 7.36
CA ALA A 103 -5.00 -9.07 7.14
C ALA A 103 -4.97 -10.46 7.81
N LEU A 104 -5.41 -10.56 9.07
CA LEU A 104 -5.48 -11.84 9.77
C LEU A 104 -6.45 -12.80 9.08
N ARG A 105 -7.60 -12.31 8.60
CA ARG A 105 -8.56 -13.13 7.85
C ARG A 105 -7.96 -13.65 6.55
N PHE A 106 -7.30 -12.79 5.80
CA PHE A 106 -6.60 -13.21 4.59
C PHE A 106 -5.55 -14.28 4.89
N MET A 107 -4.72 -14.08 5.92
CA MET A 107 -3.67 -15.02 6.30
C MET A 107 -4.23 -16.36 6.79
N GLU A 108 -5.31 -16.36 7.58
CA GLU A 108 -5.87 -17.62 8.08
C GLU A 108 -6.51 -18.46 6.96
N VAL A 109 -7.25 -17.82 6.04
CA VAL A 109 -7.89 -18.52 4.92
C VAL A 109 -6.86 -19.14 3.98
N ASN A 110 -5.73 -18.44 3.74
CA ASN A 110 -4.67 -18.92 2.87
C ASN A 110 -3.60 -19.77 3.59
N GLY A 111 -3.76 -20.04 4.88
CA GLY A 111 -2.80 -20.83 5.65
C GLY A 111 -1.42 -20.17 5.80
N TYR A 112 -1.37 -18.81 5.86
CA TYR A 112 -0.12 -18.04 5.94
C TYR A 112 0.25 -17.65 7.37
N LEU A 113 -0.59 -17.93 8.37
CA LEU A 113 -0.27 -17.73 9.77
C LEU A 113 0.85 -18.71 10.20
N PRO A 114 1.94 -18.22 10.84
CA PRO A 114 3.03 -19.09 11.26
C PRO A 114 2.62 -20.18 12.24
N SER A 115 1.62 -19.90 13.08
CA SER A 115 1.06 -20.87 14.05
C SER A 115 0.24 -21.98 13.39
N HIS A 116 -0.17 -21.81 12.15
CA HIS A 116 -1.15 -22.66 11.45
C HIS A 116 -2.49 -22.84 12.18
N VAL A 117 -2.79 -21.96 13.15
CA VAL A 117 -4.03 -21.96 13.92
C VAL A 117 -4.91 -20.80 13.48
N ARG A 118 -6.17 -21.06 13.19
CA ARG A 118 -7.13 -20.05 12.75
C ARG A 118 -7.52 -19.12 13.91
N VAL A 119 -7.53 -17.82 13.63
CA VAL A 119 -7.73 -16.76 14.62
C VAL A 119 -9.21 -16.42 14.81
N PHE A 120 -10.02 -16.59 13.76
CA PHE A 120 -11.43 -16.19 13.73
C PHE A 120 -12.39 -17.37 13.56
N THR A 121 -11.94 -18.43 12.92
CA THR A 121 -12.81 -19.58 12.56
C THR A 121 -12.22 -20.90 13.00
N ASP A 122 -13.00 -21.95 12.85
CA ASP A 122 -12.52 -23.34 12.83
C ASP A 122 -12.17 -23.79 11.38
N GLU A 123 -11.82 -25.04 11.22
CA GLU A 123 -11.48 -25.62 9.91
C GLU A 123 -12.67 -25.67 8.94
N GLU A 124 -13.89 -25.66 9.46
CA GLU A 124 -15.14 -25.65 8.69
C GLU A 124 -15.63 -24.22 8.36
N ASN A 125 -14.79 -23.22 8.62
CA ASN A 125 -15.11 -21.80 8.47
C ASN A 125 -16.29 -21.31 9.35
N SER A 126 -16.61 -22.02 10.42
CA SER A 126 -17.58 -21.56 11.41
C SER A 126 -16.97 -20.52 12.33
N PHE A 127 -17.76 -19.57 12.82
CA PHE A 127 -17.31 -18.57 13.79
C PHE A 127 -17.00 -19.19 15.15
N LYS A 128 -15.92 -19.94 15.22
CA LYS A 128 -15.37 -20.61 16.40
C LYS A 128 -13.84 -20.49 16.37
N PRO A 129 -13.28 -19.42 16.94
CA PRO A 129 -11.84 -19.19 16.86
C PRO A 129 -11.02 -20.35 17.41
N GLN A 130 -10.32 -21.07 16.53
CA GLN A 130 -9.48 -22.21 16.89
C GLN A 130 -8.37 -21.79 17.88
N ILE A 131 -7.90 -20.54 17.80
CA ILE A 131 -6.88 -19.98 18.69
C ILE A 131 -7.29 -20.06 20.17
N ILE A 132 -8.59 -20.08 20.51
CA ILE A 132 -9.06 -20.20 21.89
C ILE A 132 -8.92 -21.65 22.38
N THR A 133 -9.26 -22.62 21.52
CA THR A 133 -9.18 -24.05 21.88
C THR A 133 -7.74 -24.51 21.99
N GLU A 134 -6.88 -24.03 21.10
CA GLU A 134 -5.45 -24.36 21.04
C GLU A 134 -4.57 -23.48 21.94
N ALA A 135 -5.14 -22.56 22.70
CA ALA A 135 -4.42 -21.50 23.41
C ALA A 135 -3.23 -21.97 24.26
N ILE A 136 -3.34 -23.14 24.90
CA ILE A 136 -2.28 -23.73 25.76
C ILE A 136 -1.17 -24.43 24.97
N HIS A 137 -1.42 -24.72 23.69
CA HIS A 137 -0.50 -25.41 22.79
C HIS A 137 0.13 -24.48 21.77
N LEU A 138 -0.25 -23.20 21.77
CA LEU A 138 0.27 -22.21 20.82
C LEU A 138 1.73 -21.92 21.07
N ASP A 139 2.53 -21.99 20.01
CA ASP A 139 3.90 -21.48 19.97
C ASP A 139 3.90 -20.08 19.37
N LEU A 140 3.60 -19.08 20.19
CA LEU A 140 3.59 -17.66 19.80
C LEU A 140 4.58 -16.88 20.66
N ASP A 141 5.40 -16.08 20.00
CA ASP A 141 6.33 -15.19 20.70
C ASP A 141 5.59 -14.19 21.60
N GLY A 142 6.01 -14.14 22.86
CA GLY A 142 5.39 -13.27 23.86
C GLY A 142 4.10 -13.82 24.48
N LEU A 143 3.72 -15.08 24.20
CA LEU A 143 2.60 -15.74 24.88
C LEU A 143 2.99 -16.08 26.31
N ASP A 144 2.22 -15.56 27.27
CA ASP A 144 2.28 -15.95 28.67
C ASP A 144 1.27 -17.06 28.94
N VAL A 145 1.76 -18.28 29.08
CA VAL A 145 0.95 -19.48 29.26
C VAL A 145 0.26 -19.48 30.64
N GLU A 146 0.87 -18.89 31.66
CA GLU A 146 0.27 -18.77 33.01
C GLU A 146 -0.99 -17.89 32.93
N LYS A 147 -0.89 -16.76 32.25
CA LYS A 147 -2.04 -15.87 31.99
C LYS A 147 -3.15 -16.57 31.20
N VAL A 148 -2.79 -17.44 30.24
CA VAL A 148 -3.79 -18.24 29.50
C VAL A 148 -4.55 -19.17 30.46
N TYR A 149 -3.86 -19.86 31.37
CA TYR A 149 -4.49 -20.72 32.38
C TYR A 149 -5.39 -19.92 33.33
N GLU A 150 -4.90 -18.78 33.85
CA GLU A 150 -5.67 -17.91 34.73
C GLU A 150 -7.00 -17.46 34.09
N LEU A 151 -6.96 -17.02 32.82
CA LEU A 151 -8.16 -16.57 32.10
C LEU A 151 -9.11 -17.71 31.76
N LYS A 152 -8.60 -18.91 31.47
CA LYS A 152 -9.40 -20.11 31.24
C LYS A 152 -10.08 -20.59 32.53
N ASP A 153 -9.34 -20.68 33.63
CA ASP A 153 -9.87 -21.12 34.91
C ASP A 153 -10.92 -20.14 35.48
N ALA A 154 -10.75 -18.85 35.18
CA ALA A 154 -11.72 -17.80 35.50
C ALA A 154 -12.93 -17.74 34.56
N GLU A 155 -13.00 -18.61 33.54
CA GLU A 155 -14.03 -18.60 32.48
C GLU A 155 -14.16 -17.27 31.71
N LYS A 156 -13.07 -16.49 31.62
CA LYS A 156 -12.99 -15.18 30.97
C LYS A 156 -12.64 -15.31 29.49
N THR A 157 -13.51 -15.97 28.74
CA THR A 157 -13.24 -16.33 27.32
C THR A 157 -13.02 -15.11 26.43
N GLU A 158 -13.76 -14.03 26.61
CA GLU A 158 -13.60 -12.80 25.82
C GLU A 158 -12.24 -12.12 26.12
N GLU A 159 -11.85 -12.04 27.40
CA GLU A 159 -10.54 -11.48 27.79
C GLU A 159 -9.40 -12.33 27.25
N LEU A 160 -9.52 -13.65 27.31
CA LEU A 160 -8.57 -14.60 26.74
C LEU A 160 -8.44 -14.36 25.23
N TYR A 161 -9.54 -14.25 24.51
CA TYR A 161 -9.53 -14.04 23.08
C TYR A 161 -8.85 -12.73 22.68
N LYS A 162 -9.20 -11.63 23.36
CA LYS A 162 -8.53 -10.33 23.15
C LYS A 162 -7.03 -10.41 23.40
N TYR A 163 -6.61 -11.06 24.48
CA TYR A 163 -5.21 -11.30 24.79
C TYR A 163 -4.49 -12.07 23.68
N LEU A 164 -5.08 -13.17 23.19
CA LEU A 164 -4.53 -13.98 22.12
C LEU A 164 -4.43 -13.22 20.79
N LEU A 165 -5.41 -12.37 20.46
CA LEU A 165 -5.36 -11.50 19.29
C LEU A 165 -4.20 -10.51 19.35
N ILE A 166 -3.98 -9.89 20.50
CA ILE A 166 -2.86 -8.96 20.71
C ILE A 166 -1.52 -9.68 20.58
N VAL A 167 -1.37 -10.83 21.22
CA VAL A 167 -0.16 -11.65 21.13
C VAL A 167 0.10 -12.09 19.69
N GLN A 168 -0.94 -12.53 18.96
CA GLN A 168 -0.83 -12.91 17.55
C GLN A 168 -0.38 -11.73 16.68
N CYS A 169 -0.95 -10.54 16.85
CA CYS A 169 -0.53 -9.34 16.14
C CYS A 169 0.94 -8.98 16.46
N ASN A 170 1.33 -9.06 17.74
CA ASN A 170 2.69 -8.75 18.16
C ASN A 170 3.71 -9.78 17.67
N ALA A 171 3.34 -11.06 17.60
CA ALA A 171 4.18 -12.10 17.02
C ALA A 171 4.40 -11.87 15.51
N LEU A 172 3.37 -11.41 14.79
CA LEU A 172 3.47 -11.07 13.37
C LEU A 172 4.35 -9.84 13.10
N ASN A 173 4.60 -8.99 14.08
CA ASN A 173 5.52 -7.85 13.93
C ASN A 173 6.92 -8.26 13.46
N LYS A 174 7.42 -9.43 13.86
CA LYS A 174 8.75 -9.92 13.47
C LYS A 174 8.90 -10.15 11.97
N ILE A 175 7.82 -10.59 11.33
CA ILE A 175 7.80 -10.96 9.90
C ILE A 175 7.14 -9.90 9.02
N LEU A 176 6.19 -9.17 9.55
CA LEU A 176 5.39 -8.15 8.86
C LEU A 176 5.38 -6.82 9.64
N PRO A 177 6.56 -6.22 9.93
CA PRO A 177 6.63 -5.00 10.76
C PRO A 177 5.89 -3.80 10.16
N GLY A 178 5.76 -3.73 8.83
CA GLY A 178 5.02 -2.67 8.15
C GLY A 178 3.50 -2.76 8.34
N MET A 179 2.95 -3.95 8.61
CA MET A 179 1.52 -4.16 8.82
C MET A 179 1.14 -4.31 10.30
N PHE A 180 1.93 -5.05 11.05
CA PHE A 180 1.70 -5.35 12.44
C PHE A 180 2.73 -4.63 13.33
N GLN A 181 2.66 -3.31 13.40
CA GLN A 181 3.45 -2.56 14.37
C GLN A 181 3.10 -3.04 15.78
N ARG A 182 4.12 -3.13 16.65
CA ARG A 182 3.94 -3.68 17.98
C ARG A 182 2.89 -2.89 18.76
N LEU A 183 1.86 -3.59 19.23
CA LEU A 183 0.83 -3.03 20.09
C LEU A 183 1.39 -2.92 21.52
N SER A 184 1.82 -1.74 21.88
CA SER A 184 2.15 -1.34 23.25
C SER A 184 1.70 0.11 23.49
N ASP A 185 0.81 0.57 22.62
CA ASP A 185 0.31 1.94 22.60
C ASP A 185 -1.22 1.98 22.85
N TYR A 186 -1.80 3.16 22.71
CA TYR A 186 -3.22 3.37 22.90
C TYR A 186 -4.13 2.60 21.92
N THR A 187 -3.61 2.06 20.83
CA THR A 187 -4.37 1.20 19.90
C THR A 187 -4.80 -0.09 20.58
N GLU A 188 -3.92 -0.67 21.42
CA GLU A 188 -4.25 -1.83 22.26
C GLU A 188 -5.35 -1.49 23.27
N LEU A 189 -5.22 -0.34 23.95
CA LEU A 189 -6.18 0.14 24.93
C LEU A 189 -7.61 0.22 24.36
N LEU A 190 -7.72 0.62 23.10
CA LEU A 190 -8.97 0.83 22.39
C LEU A 190 -9.45 -0.38 21.57
N LEU A 191 -8.88 -1.59 21.78
CA LEU A 191 -9.42 -2.80 21.17
C LEU A 191 -10.87 -3.01 21.59
N PRO A 192 -11.83 -3.09 20.64
CA PRO A 192 -13.24 -3.28 20.96
C PRO A 192 -13.52 -4.48 21.84
N ASP A 193 -14.54 -4.39 22.66
CA ASP A 193 -15.07 -5.51 23.43
C ASP A 193 -16.17 -6.28 22.65
N ASN A 194 -16.55 -7.44 23.16
CA ASN A 194 -17.59 -8.30 22.60
C ASN A 194 -17.27 -8.80 21.17
N LEU A 195 -16.03 -9.13 20.92
CA LEU A 195 -15.56 -9.63 19.61
C LEU A 195 -16.12 -11.01 19.28
N LEU A 196 -16.41 -11.85 20.30
CA LEU A 196 -17.00 -13.19 20.15
C LEU A 196 -18.52 -13.17 20.08
N ARG A 197 -19.15 -12.00 20.25
CA ARG A 197 -20.60 -11.87 20.29
C ARG A 197 -21.21 -11.95 18.89
N GLU A 198 -22.46 -12.45 18.84
CA GLU A 198 -23.26 -12.37 17.63
C GLU A 198 -23.45 -10.91 17.18
N GLY A 199 -23.28 -10.65 15.89
CA GLY A 199 -23.28 -9.30 15.30
C GLY A 199 -21.96 -8.55 15.45
N SER A 200 -20.89 -9.15 15.99
CA SER A 200 -19.57 -8.52 16.04
C SER A 200 -18.98 -8.29 14.65
N VAL A 201 -18.02 -7.36 14.56
CA VAL A 201 -17.32 -7.06 13.29
C VAL A 201 -16.66 -8.31 12.71
N ILE A 202 -16.10 -9.17 13.55
CA ILE A 202 -15.43 -10.41 13.12
C ILE A 202 -16.46 -11.39 12.56
N GLN A 203 -17.57 -11.63 13.26
CA GLN A 203 -18.63 -12.53 12.76
C GLN A 203 -19.20 -12.03 11.44
N GLN A 204 -19.52 -10.74 11.35
CA GLN A 204 -20.08 -10.16 10.13
C GLN A 204 -19.11 -10.23 8.95
N MET A 205 -17.80 -10.12 9.19
CA MET A 205 -16.78 -10.33 8.16
C MET A 205 -16.83 -11.75 7.59
N ILE A 206 -16.99 -12.76 8.48
CA ILE A 206 -17.04 -14.17 8.10
C ILE A 206 -18.33 -14.51 7.38
N GLU A 207 -19.47 -14.01 7.85
CA GLU A 207 -20.79 -14.33 7.31
C GLU A 207 -21.10 -13.60 6.00
N LEU A 208 -20.68 -12.34 5.87
CA LEU A 208 -21.01 -11.54 4.70
C LEU A 208 -20.08 -11.79 3.52
N ILE A 209 -18.79 -12.06 3.76
CA ILE A 209 -17.80 -12.26 2.71
C ILE A 209 -17.48 -13.76 2.57
N PRO A 210 -17.82 -14.40 1.44
CA PRO A 210 -17.52 -15.80 1.21
C PRO A 210 -16.03 -16.12 1.38
N GLU A 211 -15.70 -17.26 2.00
CA GLU A 211 -14.30 -17.67 2.19
C GLU A 211 -13.53 -17.72 0.86
N ASP A 212 -14.20 -18.18 -0.20
CA ASP A 212 -13.59 -18.27 -1.53
C ASP A 212 -13.13 -16.92 -2.10
N ASP A 213 -13.71 -15.79 -1.66
CA ASP A 213 -13.28 -14.46 -2.08
C ASP A 213 -11.93 -14.04 -1.46
N TRP A 214 -11.52 -14.72 -0.38
CA TRP A 214 -10.22 -14.49 0.27
C TRP A 214 -9.10 -15.38 -0.28
N LYS A 215 -9.44 -16.49 -0.95
CA LYS A 215 -8.46 -17.48 -1.43
C LYS A 215 -7.63 -16.91 -2.56
N ASP A 216 -6.32 -16.79 -2.35
CA ASP A 216 -5.32 -16.31 -3.31
C ASP A 216 -5.59 -14.92 -3.93
N ALA A 217 -6.60 -14.23 -3.43
CA ALA A 217 -7.12 -12.99 -3.99
C ALA A 217 -6.65 -11.75 -3.23
N VAL A 218 -5.37 -11.40 -3.34
CA VAL A 218 -4.78 -10.22 -2.65
C VAL A 218 -5.56 -8.93 -2.93
N GLN A 219 -6.19 -8.80 -4.10
CA GLN A 219 -7.02 -7.65 -4.46
C GLN A 219 -8.24 -7.40 -3.56
N ILE A 220 -8.69 -8.39 -2.76
CA ILE A 220 -9.77 -8.18 -1.79
C ILE A 220 -9.41 -7.07 -0.79
N ILE A 221 -8.15 -6.98 -0.40
CA ILE A 221 -7.63 -5.96 0.50
C ILE A 221 -7.86 -4.56 -0.08
N GLY A 222 -7.64 -4.41 -1.39
CA GLY A 222 -7.88 -3.15 -2.09
C GLY A 222 -9.37 -2.76 -2.14
N TRP A 223 -10.26 -3.72 -2.39
CA TRP A 223 -11.70 -3.47 -2.37
C TRP A 223 -12.21 -3.10 -0.97
N LEU A 224 -11.74 -3.79 0.07
CA LEU A 224 -12.06 -3.46 1.46
C LEU A 224 -11.62 -2.03 1.79
N TYR A 225 -10.41 -1.64 1.42
CA TYR A 225 -9.90 -0.29 1.61
C TYR A 225 -10.75 0.76 0.90
N GLN A 226 -11.06 0.55 -0.38
CA GLN A 226 -11.86 1.49 -1.16
C GLN A 226 -13.25 1.69 -0.55
N TYR A 227 -13.93 0.60 -0.21
CA TYR A 227 -15.29 0.67 0.30
C TYR A 227 -15.37 1.21 1.73
N TYR A 228 -14.38 0.93 2.56
CA TYR A 228 -14.27 1.52 3.90
C TYR A 228 -14.24 3.05 3.85
N ASN A 229 -13.56 3.62 2.88
CA ASN A 229 -13.41 5.07 2.73
C ASN A 229 -14.51 5.73 1.87
N SER A 230 -15.48 4.98 1.35
CA SER A 230 -16.46 5.51 0.39
C SER A 230 -17.33 6.63 0.95
N GLU A 231 -17.82 6.51 2.18
CA GLU A 231 -18.62 7.57 2.83
C GLU A 231 -17.81 8.84 3.07
N LYS A 232 -16.56 8.71 3.54
CA LYS A 232 -15.66 9.85 3.73
C LYS A 232 -15.40 10.57 2.40
N LYS A 233 -15.25 9.82 1.32
CA LYS A 233 -15.13 10.36 -0.04
C LYS A 233 -16.35 11.18 -0.43
N ASP A 234 -17.54 10.65 -0.21
CA ASP A 234 -18.80 11.34 -0.52
C ASP A 234 -18.96 12.64 0.29
N ASP A 235 -18.58 12.64 1.55
CA ASP A 235 -18.59 13.81 2.43
C ASP A 235 -17.62 14.89 1.94
N VAL A 236 -16.41 14.50 1.53
CA VAL A 236 -15.40 15.43 0.97
C VAL A 236 -15.92 16.07 -0.32
N PHE A 237 -16.54 15.29 -1.22
CA PHE A 237 -17.12 15.83 -2.44
C PHE A 237 -18.36 16.70 -2.19
N ALA A 238 -19.15 16.38 -1.18
CA ALA A 238 -20.26 17.23 -0.76
C ALA A 238 -19.77 18.58 -0.19
N ALA A 239 -18.69 18.58 0.56
CA ALA A 239 -18.03 19.79 1.07
C ALA A 239 -17.42 20.63 -0.08
N LEU A 240 -16.77 19.97 -1.06
CA LEU A 240 -16.20 20.62 -2.23
C LEU A 240 -17.26 21.36 -3.06
N LYS A 241 -18.47 20.79 -3.22
CA LYS A 241 -19.61 21.46 -3.87
C LYS A 241 -20.04 22.74 -3.14
N LYS A 242 -19.72 22.86 -1.85
CA LYS A 242 -19.93 24.06 -1.01
C LYS A 242 -18.71 24.99 -0.97
N ASN A 243 -17.76 24.83 -1.90
CA ASN A 243 -16.48 25.56 -1.96
C ASN A 243 -15.53 25.34 -0.76
N VAL A 244 -15.70 24.26 0.00
CA VAL A 244 -14.73 23.84 1.02
C VAL A 244 -13.61 23.09 0.33
N LYS A 245 -12.36 23.54 0.50
CA LYS A 245 -11.18 22.92 -0.10
C LYS A 245 -10.86 21.58 0.57
N ILE A 246 -10.21 20.69 -0.18
CA ILE A 246 -9.75 19.41 0.33
C ILE A 246 -8.56 19.65 1.24
N THR A 247 -8.66 19.23 2.50
CA THR A 247 -7.57 19.33 3.47
C THR A 247 -6.56 18.20 3.27
N LYS A 248 -5.36 18.33 3.82
CA LYS A 248 -4.28 17.33 3.79
C LYS A 248 -4.80 15.93 4.19
N GLU A 249 -5.55 15.85 5.28
CA GLU A 249 -6.09 14.61 5.85
C GLU A 249 -7.16 13.96 4.94
N ASN A 250 -7.76 14.75 4.07
CA ASN A 250 -8.84 14.32 3.16
C ASN A 250 -8.36 14.03 1.73
N ILE A 251 -7.11 14.39 1.38
CA ILE A 251 -6.53 14.08 0.06
C ILE A 251 -6.65 12.58 -0.26
N PRO A 252 -6.26 11.64 0.64
CA PRO A 252 -6.39 10.22 0.35
C PRO A 252 -7.81 9.78 0.02
N ALA A 253 -8.79 10.18 0.82
CA ALA A 253 -10.18 9.81 0.60
C ALA A 253 -10.75 10.41 -0.71
N ALA A 254 -10.38 11.65 -1.04
CA ALA A 254 -10.84 12.33 -2.24
C ALA A 254 -10.29 11.71 -3.52
N THR A 255 -9.06 11.21 -3.49
CA THR A 255 -8.32 10.80 -4.69
C THR A 255 -8.24 9.28 -4.87
N GLN A 256 -8.65 8.52 -3.87
CA GLN A 256 -8.63 7.06 -3.90
C GLN A 256 -9.51 6.50 -5.04
N LEU A 257 -8.92 5.67 -5.89
CA LEU A 257 -9.61 4.93 -6.94
C LEU A 257 -8.92 3.59 -7.18
N PHE A 258 -9.67 2.49 -7.00
CA PHE A 258 -9.16 1.15 -7.30
C PHE A 258 -9.21 0.89 -8.80
N THR A 259 -8.07 0.55 -9.38
CA THR A 259 -7.93 0.30 -10.82
C THR A 259 -8.50 -1.08 -11.17
N PRO A 260 -9.40 -1.21 -12.15
CA PRO A 260 -9.84 -2.51 -12.65
C PRO A 260 -8.67 -3.40 -13.08
N ASP A 261 -8.74 -4.69 -12.76
CA ASP A 261 -7.66 -5.65 -12.98
C ASP A 261 -7.16 -5.69 -14.43
N TRP A 262 -8.06 -5.68 -15.41
CA TRP A 262 -7.67 -5.70 -16.81
C TRP A 262 -6.89 -4.45 -17.25
N ILE A 263 -7.15 -3.28 -16.64
CA ILE A 263 -6.39 -2.05 -16.90
C ILE A 263 -4.99 -2.18 -16.30
N VAL A 264 -4.87 -2.73 -15.09
CA VAL A 264 -3.58 -3.00 -14.46
C VAL A 264 -2.75 -3.92 -15.34
N ARG A 265 -3.33 -5.05 -15.80
CA ARG A 265 -2.67 -5.98 -16.72
C ARG A 265 -2.23 -5.29 -18.01
N TYR A 266 -3.13 -4.56 -18.65
CA TYR A 266 -2.81 -3.80 -19.84
C TYR A 266 -1.63 -2.83 -19.65
N MET A 267 -1.62 -2.07 -18.56
CA MET A 267 -0.54 -1.13 -18.28
C MET A 267 0.80 -1.82 -18.04
N VAL A 268 0.82 -2.85 -17.20
CA VAL A 268 2.06 -3.52 -16.80
C VAL A 268 2.63 -4.35 -17.94
N GLU A 269 1.79 -5.10 -18.67
CA GLU A 269 2.23 -5.95 -19.79
C GLU A 269 2.79 -5.12 -20.96
N ASN A 270 2.23 -3.91 -21.20
CA ASN A 270 2.67 -3.02 -22.27
C ASN A 270 3.70 -1.96 -21.84
N SER A 271 4.22 -2.05 -20.63
CA SER A 271 5.35 -1.25 -20.15
C SER A 271 6.49 -2.14 -19.67
N LEU A 272 6.43 -2.71 -18.49
CA LEU A 272 7.43 -3.64 -17.97
C LEU A 272 7.59 -4.89 -18.86
N GLY A 273 6.47 -5.49 -19.24
CA GLY A 273 6.46 -6.67 -20.14
C GLY A 273 7.05 -6.33 -21.50
N ARG A 274 6.69 -5.18 -22.06
CA ARG A 274 7.21 -4.69 -23.35
C ARG A 274 8.72 -4.46 -23.29
N LEU A 275 9.20 -3.74 -22.28
CA LEU A 275 10.63 -3.51 -22.11
C LEU A 275 11.43 -4.81 -22.15
N TRP A 276 10.94 -5.81 -21.38
CA TRP A 276 11.59 -7.12 -21.34
C TRP A 276 11.56 -7.85 -22.68
N LEU A 277 10.39 -7.95 -23.31
CA LEU A 277 10.22 -8.66 -24.59
C LEU A 277 10.94 -8.01 -25.77
N GLU A 278 11.10 -6.69 -25.76
CA GLU A 278 11.87 -5.99 -26.77
C GLU A 278 13.37 -6.28 -26.68
N GLY A 279 13.88 -6.51 -25.45
CA GLY A 279 15.26 -6.96 -25.24
C GLY A 279 15.45 -8.46 -25.39
N HIS A 280 14.44 -9.25 -25.11
CA HIS A 280 14.50 -10.72 -25.07
C HIS A 280 13.39 -11.36 -25.92
N PRO A 281 13.40 -11.19 -27.25
CA PRO A 281 12.32 -11.68 -28.12
C PRO A 281 12.22 -13.21 -28.19
N ASP A 282 13.26 -13.92 -27.83
CA ASP A 282 13.34 -15.38 -27.76
C ASP A 282 12.41 -16.02 -26.74
N VAL A 283 12.04 -15.27 -25.66
CA VAL A 283 11.12 -15.75 -24.63
C VAL A 283 9.64 -15.41 -24.91
N LYS A 284 9.31 -14.75 -26.02
CA LYS A 284 7.93 -14.38 -26.36
C LYS A 284 6.96 -15.58 -26.31
N SER A 285 7.34 -16.72 -26.85
CA SER A 285 6.50 -17.92 -26.86
C SER A 285 6.21 -18.49 -25.47
N GLN A 286 7.06 -18.19 -24.49
CA GLN A 286 6.86 -18.59 -23.10
C GLN A 286 5.88 -17.64 -22.37
N LEU A 287 5.89 -16.36 -22.71
CA LEU A 287 5.19 -15.30 -21.98
C LEU A 287 3.87 -14.88 -22.63
N LEU A 288 3.79 -14.93 -23.96
CA LEU A 288 2.58 -14.55 -24.70
C LEU A 288 1.71 -15.76 -25.01
N PRO A 289 0.37 -15.58 -25.05
CA PRO A 289 -0.55 -16.64 -25.42
C PRO A 289 -0.44 -16.98 -26.91
N THR A 290 -0.74 -18.22 -27.26
CA THR A 290 -1.03 -18.61 -28.64
C THR A 290 -2.38 -18.04 -29.10
N GLU A 291 -2.68 -18.08 -30.41
CA GLU A 291 -3.97 -17.62 -30.93
C GLU A 291 -5.14 -18.39 -30.31
N GLU A 292 -4.96 -19.70 -30.06
CA GLU A 292 -5.97 -20.55 -29.44
C GLU A 292 -6.21 -20.18 -27.98
N GLU A 293 -5.13 -19.98 -27.19
CA GLU A 293 -5.20 -19.53 -25.80
C GLU A 293 -5.84 -18.14 -25.71
N GLN A 294 -5.47 -17.20 -26.59
CA GLN A 294 -6.07 -15.86 -26.64
C GLN A 294 -7.55 -15.91 -27.00
N SER A 295 -7.95 -16.78 -27.94
CA SER A 295 -9.35 -16.98 -28.31
C SER A 295 -10.14 -17.55 -27.15
N ALA A 296 -9.61 -18.59 -26.48
CA ALA A 296 -10.23 -19.17 -25.29
C ALA A 296 -10.39 -18.14 -24.17
N TYR A 297 -9.35 -17.38 -23.88
CA TYR A 297 -9.38 -16.30 -22.89
C TYR A 297 -10.44 -15.25 -23.22
N SER A 298 -10.54 -14.82 -24.48
CA SER A 298 -11.48 -13.79 -24.94
C SER A 298 -12.93 -14.26 -24.92
N THR A 299 -13.18 -15.56 -25.11
CA THR A 299 -14.52 -16.18 -25.06
C THR A 299 -14.92 -16.58 -23.65
N GLY A 300 -13.98 -16.48 -22.70
CA GLY A 300 -14.24 -16.76 -21.31
C GLY A 300 -13.93 -18.14 -20.81
N ASN A 301 -13.36 -18.93 -21.63
CA ASN A 301 -12.85 -20.23 -21.23
C ASN A 301 -11.40 -20.06 -20.73
N ARG A 302 -11.27 -19.53 -19.50
CA ARG A 302 -9.96 -19.24 -18.89
C ARG A 302 -9.49 -20.43 -18.10
N ASP A 303 -8.25 -20.84 -18.37
CA ASP A 303 -7.54 -21.77 -17.50
C ASP A 303 -7.12 -21.02 -16.21
N PRO A 304 -7.48 -21.51 -15.00
CA PRO A 304 -7.05 -20.91 -13.74
C PRO A 304 -5.51 -20.88 -13.57
N GLU A 305 -4.80 -21.78 -14.22
CA GLU A 305 -3.33 -21.88 -14.17
C GLU A 305 -2.65 -21.00 -15.24
N ASP A 306 -3.44 -20.32 -16.08
CA ASP A 306 -2.91 -19.48 -17.15
C ASP A 306 -2.28 -18.19 -16.61
N THR A 307 -0.99 -18.04 -16.86
CA THR A 307 -0.18 -16.87 -16.44
C THR A 307 0.38 -16.10 -17.63
N LYS A 308 -0.15 -16.32 -18.83
CA LYS A 308 0.25 -15.61 -20.06
C LYS A 308 -0.21 -14.15 -20.05
N TRP A 309 0.50 -13.34 -20.81
CA TRP A 309 0.20 -11.89 -20.92
C TRP A 309 -0.82 -11.63 -22.03
N HIS A 310 -2.08 -11.74 -21.72
CA HIS A 310 -3.20 -11.63 -22.66
C HIS A 310 -3.52 -10.21 -23.12
N TYR A 311 -2.99 -9.21 -22.44
CA TYR A 311 -3.21 -7.78 -22.73
C TYR A 311 -2.02 -7.14 -23.45
N TYR A 312 -0.94 -7.90 -23.67
CA TYR A 312 0.18 -7.42 -24.45
C TYR A 312 -0.23 -7.17 -25.89
N LEU A 313 0.16 -6.04 -26.45
CA LEU A 313 -0.09 -5.68 -27.83
C LEU A 313 1.22 -5.67 -28.61
N GLU A 314 1.24 -6.37 -29.73
CA GLU A 314 2.39 -6.33 -30.63
C GLU A 314 2.62 -4.92 -31.19
N GLU A 315 3.87 -4.66 -31.55
CA GLU A 315 4.25 -3.42 -32.19
C GLU A 315 3.63 -3.32 -33.59
N THR A 316 3.16 -2.11 -33.94
CA THR A 316 2.78 -1.80 -35.32
C THR A 316 4.01 -1.57 -36.17
N GLU A 317 3.89 -1.80 -37.49
CA GLU A 317 4.97 -1.55 -38.43
C GLU A 317 5.44 -0.09 -38.34
N GLN A 318 6.76 0.10 -38.25
CA GLN A 318 7.39 1.40 -38.13
C GLN A 318 8.20 1.73 -39.37
N GLU A 319 8.42 3.02 -39.62
CA GLU A 319 9.30 3.47 -40.69
C GLU A 319 10.74 2.94 -40.49
N PRO A 320 11.47 2.66 -41.61
CA PRO A 320 12.83 2.09 -41.54
C PRO A 320 13.82 2.84 -40.64
N GLU A 321 13.75 4.18 -40.64
CA GLU A 321 14.59 5.02 -39.80
C GLU A 321 14.31 4.85 -38.31
N VAL A 322 13.04 4.68 -37.94
CA VAL A 322 12.58 4.40 -36.58
C VAL A 322 13.01 2.99 -36.17
N GLN A 323 12.93 2.01 -37.05
CA GLN A 323 13.39 0.64 -36.78
C GLN A 323 14.89 0.60 -36.44
N VAL A 324 15.70 1.39 -37.09
CA VAL A 324 17.14 1.48 -36.78
C VAL A 324 17.35 2.04 -35.37
N GLN A 325 16.63 3.08 -34.99
CA GLN A 325 16.74 3.68 -33.64
C GLN A 325 16.26 2.70 -32.58
N LEU A 326 15.13 2.03 -32.81
CA LEU A 326 14.60 1.02 -31.89
C LEU A 326 15.55 -0.17 -31.73
N ALA A 327 16.26 -0.56 -32.79
CA ALA A 327 17.24 -1.64 -32.71
C ALA A 327 18.40 -1.30 -31.77
N GLU A 328 18.86 -0.04 -31.72
CA GLU A 328 19.90 0.39 -30.76
C GLU A 328 19.36 0.39 -29.31
N ILE A 329 18.15 0.92 -29.08
CA ILE A 329 17.51 0.91 -27.77
C ILE A 329 17.31 -0.54 -27.27
N ARG A 330 16.89 -1.43 -28.14
CA ARG A 330 16.68 -2.85 -27.81
C ARG A 330 17.96 -3.59 -27.43
N LYS A 331 19.13 -3.13 -27.89
CA LYS A 331 20.41 -3.66 -27.40
C LYS A 331 20.66 -3.31 -25.93
N GLU A 332 20.23 -2.11 -25.50
CA GLU A 332 20.30 -1.73 -24.08
C GLU A 332 19.39 -2.64 -23.25
N TYR A 333 18.15 -2.88 -23.69
CA TYR A 333 17.23 -3.79 -22.99
C TYR A 333 17.74 -5.23 -22.95
N ALA A 334 18.38 -5.70 -24.04
CA ALA A 334 18.95 -7.05 -24.11
C ALA A 334 20.14 -7.23 -23.15
N ALA A 335 20.79 -6.16 -22.75
CA ALA A 335 21.89 -6.20 -21.80
C ALA A 335 21.42 -6.24 -20.33
N LEU A 336 20.14 -5.95 -20.06
CA LEU A 336 19.58 -5.98 -18.71
C LEU A 336 19.38 -7.41 -18.23
N THR A 337 19.73 -7.63 -16.96
CA THR A 337 19.36 -8.84 -16.23
C THR A 337 18.15 -8.54 -15.34
N PRO A 338 17.33 -9.56 -14.95
CA PRO A 338 16.13 -9.31 -14.18
C PRO A 338 16.36 -8.53 -12.87
N ASP A 339 17.46 -8.78 -12.17
CA ASP A 339 17.83 -8.13 -10.91
C ASP A 339 18.21 -6.65 -11.06
N GLN A 340 18.51 -6.19 -12.26
CA GLN A 340 18.81 -4.79 -12.55
C GLN A 340 17.57 -3.94 -12.79
N LEU A 341 16.43 -4.56 -13.14
CA LEU A 341 15.18 -3.85 -13.41
C LEU A 341 14.68 -3.13 -12.15
N LYS A 342 14.35 -1.85 -12.27
CA LYS A 342 13.70 -1.08 -11.22
C LYS A 342 12.34 -0.57 -11.68
N VAL A 343 11.31 -0.93 -10.92
CA VAL A 343 9.92 -0.57 -11.24
C VAL A 343 9.24 0.06 -10.05
N ILE A 344 8.41 1.06 -10.28
CA ILE A 344 7.71 1.79 -9.21
C ILE A 344 6.25 2.08 -9.53
N ASP A 345 5.40 2.02 -8.49
CA ASP A 345 4.14 2.74 -8.41
C ASP A 345 4.25 3.85 -7.37
N PRO A 346 4.38 5.13 -7.78
CA PRO A 346 4.54 6.24 -6.85
C PRO A 346 3.23 6.71 -6.18
N CYS A 347 2.09 6.12 -6.53
CA CYS A 347 0.78 6.37 -5.92
C CYS A 347 0.09 5.02 -5.70
N SER A 348 0.73 4.13 -4.93
CA SER A 348 0.48 2.69 -4.93
C SER A 348 -0.89 2.28 -4.39
N GLY A 349 -1.59 3.17 -3.68
CA GLY A 349 -2.84 2.82 -3.02
C GLY A 349 -2.66 1.58 -2.14
N SER A 350 -3.54 0.61 -2.29
CA SER A 350 -3.47 -0.69 -1.60
C SER A 350 -2.55 -1.72 -2.27
N GLY A 351 -1.76 -1.33 -3.28
CA GLY A 351 -0.74 -2.18 -3.91
C GLY A 351 -1.24 -3.10 -5.03
N HIS A 352 -2.38 -2.83 -5.64
CA HIS A 352 -2.91 -3.68 -6.72
C HIS A 352 -1.98 -3.73 -7.94
N ILE A 353 -1.45 -2.57 -8.38
CA ILE A 353 -0.48 -2.49 -9.47
C ILE A 353 0.83 -3.20 -9.08
N LEU A 354 1.32 -2.98 -7.84
CA LEU A 354 2.53 -3.64 -7.33
C LEU A 354 2.38 -5.17 -7.32
N ALA A 355 1.23 -5.68 -6.89
CA ALA A 355 0.96 -7.12 -6.87
C ALA A 355 1.03 -7.74 -8.27
N TYR A 356 0.52 -7.05 -9.30
CA TYR A 356 0.60 -7.56 -10.66
C TYR A 356 1.99 -7.36 -11.29
N MET A 357 2.69 -6.26 -10.98
CA MET A 357 4.11 -6.12 -11.37
C MET A 357 4.95 -7.25 -10.78
N PHE A 358 4.65 -7.69 -9.56
CA PHE A 358 5.29 -8.86 -8.96
C PHE A 358 5.09 -10.12 -9.82
N ASP A 359 3.86 -10.39 -10.25
CA ASP A 359 3.55 -11.56 -11.10
C ASP A 359 4.28 -11.51 -12.45
N VAL A 360 4.34 -10.34 -13.08
CA VAL A 360 5.08 -10.13 -14.34
C VAL A 360 6.59 -10.30 -14.13
N LEU A 361 7.16 -9.75 -13.06
CA LEU A 361 8.57 -9.95 -12.71
C LEU A 361 8.89 -11.43 -12.46
N MET A 362 8.03 -12.18 -11.77
CA MET A 362 8.20 -13.63 -11.58
C MET A 362 8.36 -14.33 -12.92
N LYS A 363 7.53 -14.02 -13.92
CA LYS A 363 7.63 -14.60 -15.27
C LYS A 363 8.90 -14.18 -15.99
N ILE A 364 9.34 -12.95 -15.83
CA ILE A 364 10.63 -12.46 -16.35
C ILE A 364 11.78 -13.29 -15.77
N TYR A 365 11.82 -13.45 -14.45
CA TYR A 365 12.86 -14.25 -13.79
C TYR A 365 12.85 -15.73 -14.20
N GLU A 366 11.66 -16.33 -14.25
CA GLU A 366 11.49 -17.73 -14.68
C GLU A 366 11.98 -17.93 -16.13
N SER A 367 11.63 -17.01 -17.03
CA SER A 367 12.06 -17.07 -18.44
C SER A 367 13.58 -16.91 -18.60
N TYR A 368 14.24 -16.23 -17.66
CA TYR A 368 15.69 -16.03 -17.65
C TYR A 368 16.43 -17.20 -16.98
N GLY A 369 15.74 -18.10 -16.27
CA GLY A 369 16.32 -19.30 -15.67
C GLY A 369 16.57 -19.26 -14.17
N TYR A 370 16.02 -18.26 -13.45
CA TYR A 370 16.06 -18.25 -11.98
C TYR A 370 15.08 -19.25 -11.37
N THR A 371 15.44 -19.80 -10.22
CA THR A 371 14.47 -20.56 -9.42
C THR A 371 13.43 -19.62 -8.81
N THR A 372 12.22 -20.13 -8.59
CA THR A 372 11.14 -19.36 -7.92
C THR A 372 11.62 -18.69 -6.63
N ARG A 373 12.41 -19.41 -5.86
CA ARG A 373 12.93 -18.92 -4.57
C ARG A 373 13.91 -17.75 -4.72
N GLU A 374 14.80 -17.80 -5.70
CA GLU A 374 15.75 -16.71 -6.00
C GLU A 374 15.01 -15.52 -6.58
N ALA A 375 14.07 -15.76 -7.48
CA ALA A 375 13.25 -14.74 -8.11
C ALA A 375 12.47 -13.92 -7.08
N VAL A 376 11.75 -14.57 -6.16
CA VAL A 376 10.98 -13.91 -5.10
C VAL A 376 11.86 -13.00 -4.23
N ALA A 377 13.01 -13.50 -3.78
CA ALA A 377 13.93 -12.70 -2.96
C ALA A 377 14.42 -11.47 -3.73
N SER A 378 14.88 -11.66 -4.97
CA SER A 378 15.42 -10.59 -5.78
C SER A 378 14.36 -9.54 -6.18
N ILE A 379 13.13 -9.96 -6.47
CA ILE A 379 12.02 -9.02 -6.76
C ILE A 379 11.80 -8.07 -5.60
N VAL A 380 11.73 -8.60 -4.38
CA VAL A 380 11.46 -7.80 -3.19
C VAL A 380 12.66 -6.91 -2.82
N GLU A 381 13.89 -7.41 -2.97
CA GLU A 381 15.12 -6.67 -2.62
C GLU A 381 15.54 -5.65 -3.66
N ASN A 382 15.35 -5.93 -4.96
CA ASN A 382 15.99 -5.15 -6.02
C ASN A 382 15.02 -4.42 -6.95
N ASN A 383 13.83 -4.98 -7.21
CA ASN A 383 13.04 -4.54 -8.36
C ASN A 383 11.87 -3.62 -8.00
N LEU A 384 11.11 -3.96 -6.95
CA LEU A 384 9.76 -3.44 -6.75
C LEU A 384 9.72 -2.33 -5.70
N TYR A 385 9.24 -1.14 -6.12
CA TYR A 385 9.14 0.04 -5.27
C TYR A 385 7.71 0.58 -5.27
N GLY A 386 7.27 1.09 -4.13
CA GLY A 386 5.94 1.70 -3.99
C GLY A 386 5.96 2.85 -2.99
N LEU A 387 5.23 3.91 -3.31
CA LEU A 387 4.99 5.04 -2.41
C LEU A 387 3.50 5.35 -2.34
N ASP A 388 3.04 5.75 -1.17
CA ASP A 388 1.74 6.39 -1.03
C ASP A 388 1.78 7.50 0.02
N ILE A 389 0.91 8.49 -0.13
CA ILE A 389 0.77 9.59 0.83
C ILE A 389 0.01 9.15 2.08
N ASP A 390 -0.89 8.17 1.95
CA ASP A 390 -1.65 7.59 3.05
C ASP A 390 -0.89 6.42 3.69
N ASP A 391 -0.54 6.56 4.97
CA ASP A 391 0.14 5.52 5.75
C ASP A 391 -0.62 4.19 5.71
N ARG A 392 -1.94 4.24 5.70
CA ARG A 392 -2.83 3.08 5.71
C ARG A 392 -2.82 2.36 4.36
N ALA A 393 -2.83 3.12 3.27
CA ALA A 393 -2.70 2.57 1.92
C ALA A 393 -1.33 1.91 1.73
N ALA A 394 -0.26 2.58 2.14
CA ALA A 394 1.09 2.04 2.07
C ALA A 394 1.26 0.75 2.90
N GLN A 395 0.63 0.66 4.08
CA GLN A 395 0.59 -0.57 4.88
C GLN A 395 -0.06 -1.73 4.13
N LEU A 396 -1.17 -1.46 3.44
CA LEU A 396 -1.86 -2.49 2.64
C LEU A 396 -1.07 -2.87 1.39
N ALA A 397 -0.42 -1.92 0.74
CA ALA A 397 0.48 -2.19 -0.38
C ALA A 397 1.69 -3.03 0.05
N TYR A 398 2.31 -2.70 1.17
CA TYR A 398 3.34 -3.51 1.80
C TYR A 398 2.83 -4.93 2.07
N PHE A 399 1.66 -5.06 2.69
CA PHE A 399 1.05 -6.36 2.97
C PHE A 399 0.78 -7.15 1.68
N ALA A 400 0.24 -6.51 0.65
CA ALA A 400 -0.03 -7.14 -0.64
C ALA A 400 1.23 -7.74 -1.28
N VAL A 401 2.35 -7.00 -1.28
CA VAL A 401 3.63 -7.48 -1.80
C VAL A 401 4.16 -8.66 -0.98
N MET A 402 4.08 -8.58 0.36
CA MET A 402 4.51 -9.67 1.24
C MET A 402 3.66 -10.94 1.05
N MET A 403 2.36 -10.79 0.85
CA MET A 403 1.46 -11.93 0.57
C MET A 403 1.76 -12.55 -0.79
N LYS A 404 2.05 -11.74 -1.83
CA LYS A 404 2.52 -12.24 -3.12
C LYS A 404 3.82 -13.04 -2.98
N ALA A 405 4.80 -12.51 -2.29
CA ALA A 405 6.05 -13.22 -2.03
C ALA A 405 5.81 -14.56 -1.30
N ARG A 406 4.93 -14.56 -0.29
CA ARG A 406 4.56 -15.77 0.47
C ARG A 406 3.78 -16.79 -0.36
N GLN A 407 2.97 -16.34 -1.32
CA GLN A 407 2.24 -17.19 -2.26
C GLN A 407 3.19 -18.01 -3.13
N TYR A 408 4.23 -17.40 -3.66
CA TYR A 408 5.24 -18.07 -4.48
C TYR A 408 6.27 -18.86 -3.65
N ASP A 409 6.65 -18.37 -2.46
CA ASP A 409 7.63 -19.01 -1.58
C ASP A 409 7.11 -19.19 -0.15
N ARG A 410 6.72 -20.42 0.17
CA ARG A 410 6.18 -20.78 1.49
C ARG A 410 7.06 -20.41 2.69
N ARG A 411 8.36 -20.26 2.47
CA ARG A 411 9.35 -19.92 3.53
C ARG A 411 9.80 -18.46 3.48
N PHE A 412 9.17 -17.62 2.67
CA PHE A 412 9.62 -16.25 2.46
C PHE A 412 9.73 -15.45 3.77
N PHE A 413 8.74 -15.56 4.64
CA PHE A 413 8.73 -14.82 5.91
C PHE A 413 9.93 -15.11 6.82
N SER A 414 10.50 -16.32 6.77
CA SER A 414 11.67 -16.67 7.59
C SER A 414 12.98 -16.05 7.12
N ARG A 415 12.99 -15.38 5.96
CA ARG A 415 14.20 -14.75 5.40
C ARG A 415 14.44 -13.35 5.91
N GLY A 416 13.44 -12.71 6.53
CA GLY A 416 13.55 -11.32 7.03
C GLY A 416 13.65 -10.25 5.95
N ILE A 417 13.39 -10.58 4.68
CA ILE A 417 13.44 -9.64 3.55
C ILE A 417 12.21 -8.73 3.61
N GLN A 418 12.42 -7.44 3.42
CA GLN A 418 11.38 -6.40 3.46
C GLN A 418 11.28 -5.67 2.12
N PRO A 419 10.07 -5.32 1.65
CA PRO A 419 9.88 -4.63 0.38
C PRO A 419 10.13 -3.12 0.49
N HIS A 420 10.48 -2.51 -0.62
CA HIS A 420 10.61 -1.06 -0.76
C HIS A 420 9.25 -0.40 -1.01
N VAL A 421 8.32 -0.60 -0.09
CA VAL A 421 6.98 -0.01 -0.14
C VAL A 421 6.77 0.82 1.10
N TYR A 422 6.67 2.14 0.93
CA TYR A 422 6.69 3.09 2.03
C TYR A 422 5.54 4.08 1.97
N ALA A 423 5.07 4.49 3.14
CA ALA A 423 4.34 5.74 3.28
C ALA A 423 5.33 6.90 3.16
N ILE A 424 4.93 7.96 2.47
CA ILE A 424 5.74 9.18 2.39
C ILE A 424 5.90 9.76 3.79
N ALA A 425 7.14 9.85 4.26
CA ALA A 425 7.49 10.44 5.53
C ALA A 425 7.69 11.96 5.40
N GLU A 426 7.24 12.71 6.41
CA GLU A 426 7.48 14.16 6.47
C GLU A 426 8.37 14.53 7.66
N SER A 427 9.14 15.60 7.52
CA SER A 427 10.17 16.02 8.47
C SER A 427 9.72 17.10 9.47
N ASN A 428 8.43 17.45 9.51
CA ASN A 428 7.89 18.59 10.30
C ASN A 428 8.20 18.50 11.79
N TYR A 429 8.35 17.29 12.34
CA TYR A 429 8.54 17.04 13.77
C TYR A 429 9.78 16.20 14.07
N VAL A 430 10.84 16.39 13.28
CA VAL A 430 12.09 15.66 13.48
C VAL A 430 12.77 16.05 14.78
N ASP A 431 13.12 15.06 15.59
CA ASP A 431 13.87 15.26 16.82
C ASP A 431 15.32 15.65 16.51
N LYS A 432 15.68 16.88 16.87
CA LYS A 432 17.04 17.40 16.65
C LYS A 432 18.11 16.59 17.36
N PHE A 433 17.84 16.07 18.56
CA PHE A 433 18.80 15.22 19.26
C PHE A 433 19.03 13.89 18.54
N ALA A 434 18.00 13.36 17.90
CA ALA A 434 18.14 12.17 17.06
C ALA A 434 19.01 12.46 15.82
N VAL A 435 18.87 13.63 15.19
CA VAL A 435 19.71 14.06 14.06
C VAL A 435 21.16 14.23 14.49
N ASP A 436 21.40 14.97 15.58
CA ASP A 436 22.75 15.20 16.10
C ASP A 436 23.46 13.88 16.47
N TYR A 437 22.72 12.96 17.10
CA TYR A 437 23.21 11.61 17.40
C TYR A 437 23.54 10.81 16.13
N PHE A 438 22.62 10.82 15.14
CA PHE A 438 22.82 10.11 13.88
C PHE A 438 24.02 10.63 13.13
N CYS A 439 24.15 11.93 12.98
CA CYS A 439 25.26 12.57 12.25
C CYS A 439 26.60 12.45 12.98
N ASN A 440 26.61 12.37 14.30
CA ASN A 440 27.78 12.17 15.15
C ASN A 440 28.99 13.07 14.78
N GLY A 441 28.71 14.32 14.37
CA GLY A 441 29.73 15.29 13.95
C GLY A 441 30.31 15.09 12.55
N ASP A 442 29.80 14.11 11.79
CA ASP A 442 30.17 13.96 10.37
C ASP A 442 29.50 15.02 9.51
N MET A 443 30.31 15.85 8.86
CA MET A 443 29.83 16.97 8.04
C MET A 443 29.06 16.51 6.79
N LYS A 444 29.38 15.34 6.22
CA LYS A 444 28.70 14.82 5.03
C LYS A 444 27.33 14.28 5.41
N LEU A 445 27.24 13.50 6.48
CA LEU A 445 25.97 13.03 7.01
C LEU A 445 25.07 14.20 7.45
N THR A 446 25.62 15.22 8.08
CA THR A 446 24.90 16.44 8.46
C THR A 446 24.33 17.15 7.24
N ALA A 447 25.13 17.41 6.21
CA ALA A 447 24.68 18.06 4.99
C ALA A 447 23.61 17.26 4.26
N ALA A 448 23.73 15.92 4.21
CA ALA A 448 22.74 15.05 3.61
C ALA A 448 21.42 15.07 4.38
N MET A 449 21.46 14.95 5.72
CA MET A 449 20.27 15.00 6.56
C MET A 449 19.58 16.38 6.53
N ASP A 450 20.34 17.48 6.55
CA ASP A 450 19.78 18.83 6.43
C ASP A 450 19.03 19.01 5.11
N THR A 451 19.59 18.49 4.01
CA THR A 451 18.94 18.51 2.69
C THR A 451 17.64 17.71 2.71
N ILE A 452 17.68 16.45 3.18
CA ILE A 452 16.51 15.57 3.25
C ILE A 452 15.42 16.19 4.13
N ILE A 453 15.78 16.72 5.30
CA ILE A 453 14.84 17.35 6.22
C ILE A 453 14.19 18.57 5.58
N SER A 454 14.97 19.40 4.89
CA SER A 454 14.45 20.58 4.19
C SER A 454 13.49 20.21 3.05
N GLU A 455 13.85 19.22 2.22
CA GLU A 455 13.07 18.82 1.03
C GLU A 455 11.83 18.01 1.37
N LEU A 456 11.81 17.29 2.50
CA LEU A 456 10.65 16.52 2.95
C LEU A 456 9.79 17.26 3.97
N HIS A 457 10.00 18.55 4.16
CA HIS A 457 9.09 19.39 4.97
C HIS A 457 7.72 19.44 4.28
N ASP A 458 6.65 19.17 5.02
CA ASP A 458 5.28 19.06 4.50
C ASP A 458 5.09 18.00 3.40
N ALA A 459 5.93 16.97 3.36
CA ALA A 459 5.88 15.97 2.30
C ALA A 459 4.52 15.25 2.18
N LYS A 460 3.76 15.15 3.27
CA LYS A 460 2.38 14.60 3.25
C LYS A 460 1.33 15.56 2.67
N GLU A 461 1.70 16.81 2.38
CA GLU A 461 0.87 17.71 1.58
C GLU A 461 1.07 17.49 0.08
N TYR A 462 2.34 17.24 -0.32
CA TYR A 462 2.73 17.19 -1.72
C TYR A 462 2.80 15.78 -2.31
N GLY A 463 3.11 14.80 -1.49
CA GLY A 463 3.21 13.41 -1.94
C GLY A 463 4.37 13.18 -2.90
N SER A 464 4.16 12.25 -3.83
CA SER A 464 5.21 11.81 -4.79
C SER A 464 5.59 12.85 -5.85
N ILE A 465 4.97 14.02 -5.88
CA ILE A 465 5.36 15.11 -6.80
C ILE A 465 6.60 15.88 -6.33
N LEU A 466 7.06 15.65 -5.10
CA LEU A 466 8.30 16.23 -4.59
C LEU A 466 9.52 15.80 -5.41
N THR A 467 10.45 16.73 -5.58
CA THR A 467 11.76 16.46 -6.15
C THR A 467 12.78 16.45 -5.02
N VAL A 468 13.58 15.38 -4.96
CA VAL A 468 14.57 15.17 -3.91
C VAL A 468 15.94 15.09 -4.54
N THR A 469 16.91 15.77 -3.93
CA THR A 469 18.31 15.78 -4.35
C THR A 469 18.96 14.45 -4.00
N PRO A 470 19.61 13.75 -4.96
CA PRO A 470 20.34 12.52 -4.67
C PRO A 470 21.43 12.72 -3.62
N GLN A 471 21.55 11.78 -2.70
CA GLN A 471 22.54 11.75 -1.62
C GLN A 471 23.45 10.51 -1.74
N ASP A 472 24.45 10.41 -0.89
CA ASP A 472 25.21 9.17 -0.68
C ASP A 472 24.39 8.22 0.20
N TRP A 473 23.47 7.47 -0.44
CA TRP A 473 22.56 6.55 0.25
C TRP A 473 23.31 5.46 1.00
N SER A 474 24.43 4.95 0.43
CA SER A 474 25.24 3.93 1.08
C SER A 474 25.78 4.40 2.42
N ALA A 475 26.35 5.62 2.47
CA ALA A 475 26.85 6.19 3.72
C ALA A 475 25.76 6.36 4.79
N LEU A 476 24.55 6.77 4.36
CA LEU A 476 23.40 6.89 5.27
C LEU A 476 22.96 5.54 5.83
N TYR A 477 22.83 4.51 4.99
CA TYR A 477 22.44 3.16 5.45
C TYR A 477 23.53 2.49 6.29
N ASP A 478 24.80 2.69 5.96
CA ASP A 478 25.93 2.20 6.79
C ASP A 478 25.83 2.79 8.20
N ARG A 479 25.49 4.08 8.30
CA ARG A 479 25.28 4.71 9.62
C ARG A 479 24.06 4.14 10.36
N PHE A 480 22.96 3.85 9.67
CA PHE A 480 21.83 3.16 10.30
C PHE A 480 22.21 1.74 10.78
N ALA A 481 23.01 1.02 10.02
CA ALA A 481 23.50 -0.30 10.43
C ALA A 481 24.38 -0.22 11.71
N GLU A 482 25.29 0.77 11.79
CA GLU A 482 26.10 1.01 12.98
C GLU A 482 25.25 1.29 14.21
N ILE A 483 24.29 2.24 14.13
CA ILE A 483 23.47 2.62 15.29
C ILE A 483 22.47 1.53 15.69
N LYS A 484 22.15 0.60 14.82
CA LYS A 484 21.23 -0.50 15.12
C LYS A 484 21.71 -1.38 16.28
N GLU A 485 23.00 -1.53 16.44
CA GLU A 485 23.63 -2.31 17.50
C GLU A 485 24.05 -1.45 18.72
N ASP A 486 23.88 -0.13 18.65
CA ASP A 486 24.23 0.80 19.71
C ASP A 486 23.20 0.75 20.87
N ILE A 487 23.63 1.13 22.08
CA ILE A 487 22.81 1.21 23.29
C ILE A 487 22.36 2.64 23.62
N HIS A 488 22.67 3.61 22.77
CA HIS A 488 22.38 5.02 23.03
C HIS A 488 20.87 5.31 23.11
N ILE A 489 20.47 6.20 24.02
CA ILE A 489 19.06 6.53 24.27
C ILE A 489 18.34 7.09 23.02
N SER A 490 19.03 7.87 22.18
CA SER A 490 18.48 8.45 20.95
C SER A 490 18.40 7.47 19.78
N ARG A 491 18.93 6.26 19.90
CA ARG A 491 18.91 5.22 18.86
C ARG A 491 17.48 4.96 18.35
N GLY A 492 16.57 4.74 19.29
CA GLY A 492 15.17 4.44 18.94
C GLY A 492 14.49 5.60 18.21
N ALA A 493 14.76 6.84 18.60
CA ALA A 493 14.25 8.03 17.93
C ALA A 493 14.85 8.19 16.52
N ALA A 494 16.16 7.96 16.35
CA ALA A 494 16.83 8.02 15.06
C ALA A 494 16.29 6.96 14.07
N LEU A 495 16.18 5.71 14.52
CA LEU A 495 15.66 4.62 13.67
C LEU A 495 14.20 4.84 13.27
N ARG A 496 13.34 5.31 14.18
CA ARG A 496 11.91 5.54 13.87
C ARG A 496 11.64 6.83 13.12
N GLY A 497 12.43 7.87 13.37
CA GLY A 497 12.19 9.21 12.81
C GLY A 497 12.96 9.47 11.52
N LEU A 498 14.22 9.04 11.42
CA LEU A 498 15.10 9.40 10.30
C LEU A 498 15.14 8.34 9.19
N LEU A 499 15.08 7.04 9.53
CA LEU A 499 15.12 5.99 8.50
C LEU A 499 13.97 6.09 7.49
N PRO A 500 12.70 6.32 7.88
CA PRO A 500 11.63 6.51 6.91
C PRO A 500 11.82 7.73 6.00
N LEU A 501 12.44 8.81 6.51
CA LEU A 501 12.78 9.99 5.69
C LEU A 501 13.81 9.64 4.62
N VAL A 502 14.87 8.93 4.99
CA VAL A 502 15.91 8.50 4.05
C VAL A 502 15.34 7.55 3.00
N GLN A 503 14.50 6.59 3.41
CA GLN A 503 13.83 5.65 2.49
C GLN A 503 12.90 6.38 1.51
N THR A 504 12.12 7.34 1.99
CA THR A 504 11.27 8.19 1.13
C THR A 504 12.12 9.02 0.16
N ALA A 505 13.17 9.67 0.66
CA ALA A 505 14.06 10.51 -0.13
C ALA A 505 14.76 9.72 -1.25
N GLU A 506 15.34 8.57 -0.92
CA GLU A 506 15.98 7.68 -1.90
C GLU A 506 14.99 7.25 -2.97
N THR A 507 13.80 6.76 -2.58
CA THR A 507 12.78 6.29 -3.52
C THR A 507 12.29 7.39 -4.47
N LEU A 508 12.20 8.64 -4.01
CA LEU A 508 11.84 9.80 -4.84
C LEU A 508 12.97 10.31 -5.74
N ALA A 509 14.22 10.12 -5.32
CA ALA A 509 15.40 10.61 -6.03
C ALA A 509 15.92 9.66 -7.12
N GLN A 510 15.69 8.34 -6.97
CA GLN A 510 16.21 7.37 -7.94
C GLN A 510 15.38 7.35 -9.23
N LYS A 511 15.95 6.73 -10.26
CA LYS A 511 15.32 6.53 -11.57
C LYS A 511 14.87 5.08 -11.73
N TYR A 512 13.88 4.88 -12.59
CA TYR A 512 13.24 3.59 -12.80
C TYR A 512 13.16 3.23 -14.28
N ASP A 513 13.26 1.95 -14.58
CA ASP A 513 13.09 1.45 -15.95
C ASP A 513 11.62 1.46 -16.36
N THR A 514 10.73 1.27 -15.36
CA THR A 514 9.29 1.37 -15.60
C THR A 514 8.58 2.05 -14.43
N VAL A 515 7.71 3.00 -14.75
CA VAL A 515 6.81 3.68 -13.82
C VAL A 515 5.37 3.36 -14.22
N VAL A 516 4.62 2.70 -13.34
CA VAL A 516 3.20 2.36 -13.61
C VAL A 516 2.35 2.87 -12.47
N THR A 517 1.36 3.71 -12.76
CA THR A 517 0.54 4.29 -11.69
C THR A 517 -0.86 4.72 -12.14
N ASN A 518 -1.77 4.76 -11.17
CA ASN A 518 -3.03 5.46 -11.25
C ASN A 518 -2.95 6.68 -10.31
N PRO A 519 -2.70 7.91 -10.84
CA PRO A 519 -2.42 9.07 -10.02
C PRO A 519 -3.68 9.65 -9.36
N PRO A 520 -3.54 10.54 -8.37
CA PRO A 520 -4.66 11.28 -7.81
C PRO A 520 -5.30 12.21 -8.84
N TYR A 521 -6.64 12.22 -8.90
CA TYR A 521 -7.43 13.13 -9.74
C TYR A 521 -8.00 14.24 -8.87
N MET A 522 -7.44 15.44 -9.01
CA MET A 522 -7.88 16.62 -8.27
C MET A 522 -7.60 17.89 -9.09
N GLY A 523 -8.64 18.50 -9.60
CA GLY A 523 -8.51 19.80 -10.26
C GLY A 523 -8.06 20.89 -9.29
N SER A 524 -7.41 21.93 -9.79
CA SER A 524 -6.89 23.06 -9.00
C SER A 524 -7.95 23.72 -8.11
N ALA A 525 -9.23 23.67 -8.49
CA ALA A 525 -10.32 24.16 -7.67
C ALA A 525 -10.50 23.37 -6.36
N GLY A 526 -10.07 22.11 -6.29
CA GLY A 526 -10.12 21.27 -5.09
C GLY A 526 -8.90 21.44 -4.17
N MET A 527 -7.77 21.88 -4.69
CA MET A 527 -6.53 22.04 -3.93
C MET A 527 -6.67 23.11 -2.85
N ASN A 528 -6.10 22.86 -1.69
CA ASN A 528 -5.91 23.89 -0.68
C ASN A 528 -4.82 24.90 -1.13
N SER A 529 -4.66 26.02 -0.41
CA SER A 529 -3.73 27.08 -0.82
C SER A 529 -2.28 26.60 -0.88
N LYS A 530 -1.84 25.80 0.09
CA LYS A 530 -0.46 25.33 0.19
C LYS A 530 -0.07 24.41 -0.97
N LEU A 531 -0.90 23.42 -1.27
CA LEU A 531 -0.71 22.53 -2.41
C LEU A 531 -0.78 23.29 -3.73
N TYR A 532 -1.74 24.23 -3.88
CA TYR A 532 -1.87 25.01 -5.09
C TYR A 532 -0.66 25.90 -5.37
N ASP A 533 -0.15 26.58 -4.31
CA ASP A 533 1.01 27.47 -4.44
C ASP A 533 2.26 26.67 -4.83
N PHE A 534 2.49 25.51 -4.21
CA PHE A 534 3.56 24.60 -4.58
C PHE A 534 3.46 24.12 -6.05
N VAL A 535 2.28 23.64 -6.45
CA VAL A 535 2.06 23.17 -7.83
C VAL A 535 2.19 24.30 -8.84
N LYS A 536 1.77 25.52 -8.49
CA LYS A 536 1.93 26.70 -9.35
C LYS A 536 3.39 27.10 -9.55
N GLU A 537 4.22 26.93 -8.54
CA GLU A 537 5.65 27.23 -8.57
C GLU A 537 6.44 26.16 -9.31
N GLU A 538 6.29 24.91 -8.91
CA GLU A 538 7.10 23.79 -9.43
C GLU A 538 6.59 23.23 -10.77
N TYR A 539 5.29 23.31 -11.03
CA TYR A 539 4.61 22.70 -12.17
C TYR A 539 3.69 23.69 -12.94
N PRO A 540 4.17 24.88 -13.30
CA PRO A 540 3.31 25.96 -13.83
C PRO A 540 2.53 25.57 -15.09
N ASP A 541 3.08 24.70 -15.94
CA ASP A 541 2.49 24.31 -17.23
C ASP A 541 1.40 23.23 -17.10
N VAL A 542 1.32 22.54 -15.94
CA VAL A 542 0.39 21.42 -15.70
C VAL A 542 -0.43 21.57 -14.42
N LYS A 543 -0.39 22.71 -13.77
CA LYS A 543 -0.99 23.02 -12.46
C LYS A 543 -2.50 22.88 -12.35
N SER A 544 -3.19 22.66 -13.45
CA SER A 544 -4.67 22.66 -13.49
C SER A 544 -5.27 21.38 -12.89
N ASP A 545 -4.54 20.27 -12.90
CA ASP A 545 -4.98 18.99 -12.34
C ASP A 545 -3.79 18.15 -11.82
N MET A 546 -3.96 17.51 -10.66
CA MET A 546 -2.92 16.67 -10.04
C MET A 546 -2.49 15.51 -10.93
N SER A 547 -3.40 14.92 -11.72
CA SER A 547 -3.03 13.82 -12.60
C SER A 547 -2.03 14.24 -13.69
N THR A 548 -2.11 15.47 -14.17
CA THR A 548 -1.14 16.03 -15.14
C THR A 548 0.16 16.47 -14.47
N VAL A 549 0.11 16.92 -13.23
CA VAL A 549 1.30 17.15 -12.41
C VAL A 549 2.05 15.84 -12.18
N CYS A 550 1.34 14.79 -11.79
CA CYS A 550 1.91 13.44 -11.64
C CYS A 550 2.47 12.91 -12.96
N MET A 551 1.82 13.15 -14.10
CA MET A 551 2.35 12.78 -15.42
C MET A 551 3.73 13.42 -15.66
N ARG A 552 3.86 14.71 -15.40
CA ARG A 552 5.16 15.42 -15.52
C ARG A 552 6.21 14.81 -14.59
N LYS A 553 5.85 14.56 -13.35
CA LYS A 553 6.75 13.96 -12.36
C LYS A 553 7.18 12.56 -12.75
N THR A 554 6.25 11.68 -13.12
CA THR A 554 6.56 10.28 -13.46
C THR A 554 7.42 10.16 -14.72
N ILE A 555 7.22 11.01 -15.72
CA ILE A 555 8.17 11.10 -16.86
C ILE A 555 9.58 11.41 -16.34
N SER A 556 9.73 12.33 -15.39
CA SER A 556 11.03 12.66 -14.82
C SER A 556 11.62 11.55 -13.94
N MET A 557 10.84 10.59 -13.48
CA MET A 557 11.32 9.44 -12.71
C MET A 557 11.82 8.29 -13.59
N CYS A 558 11.49 8.27 -14.87
CA CYS A 558 11.99 7.24 -15.79
C CYS A 558 13.47 7.40 -16.10
N ASN A 559 14.16 6.27 -16.28
CA ASN A 559 15.45 6.21 -16.96
C ASN A 559 15.30 6.67 -18.40
N GLU A 560 16.40 7.04 -19.05
CA GLU A 560 16.42 7.20 -20.50
C GLU A 560 15.97 5.87 -21.15
N HIS A 561 15.09 5.96 -22.13
CA HIS A 561 14.43 4.80 -22.75
C HIS A 561 13.54 3.95 -21.79
N GLY A 562 13.25 4.44 -20.58
CA GLY A 562 12.31 3.79 -19.68
C GLY A 562 10.85 3.96 -20.10
N TYR A 563 9.97 3.12 -19.58
CA TYR A 563 8.54 3.16 -19.87
C TYR A 563 7.73 3.80 -18.75
N MET A 564 6.75 4.61 -19.10
CA MET A 564 5.74 5.12 -18.19
C MET A 564 4.35 4.68 -18.67
N ALA A 565 3.58 4.03 -17.82
CA ALA A 565 2.18 3.69 -18.05
C ALA A 565 1.29 4.33 -16.98
N MET A 566 0.27 5.08 -17.41
CA MET A 566 -0.55 5.87 -16.51
C MET A 566 -2.00 5.95 -17.00
N ILE A 567 -2.95 5.81 -16.08
CA ILE A 567 -4.32 6.24 -16.34
C ILE A 567 -4.37 7.76 -16.15
N ASN A 568 -4.96 8.48 -17.09
CA ASN A 568 -5.09 9.93 -16.98
C ASN A 568 -6.39 10.43 -17.57
N ILE A 569 -6.80 11.66 -17.17
CA ILE A 569 -7.92 12.34 -17.77
C ILE A 569 -7.55 12.83 -19.17
N PRO A 570 -8.44 12.79 -20.18
CA PRO A 570 -8.10 13.13 -21.56
C PRO A 570 -7.97 14.63 -21.82
N VAL A 571 -8.27 15.49 -20.85
CA VAL A 571 -8.30 16.96 -21.04
C VAL A 571 -6.96 17.55 -21.49
N TRP A 572 -5.83 16.97 -21.07
CA TRP A 572 -4.49 17.42 -21.46
C TRP A 572 -4.26 17.31 -22.98
N MET A 573 -4.97 16.41 -23.65
CA MET A 573 -4.87 16.21 -25.10
C MET A 573 -5.51 17.34 -25.91
N PHE A 574 -6.51 18.02 -25.36
CA PHE A 574 -7.37 18.92 -26.12
C PHE A 574 -7.33 20.38 -25.68
N ILE A 575 -7.10 20.65 -24.38
CA ILE A 575 -7.17 22.02 -23.83
C ILE A 575 -5.88 22.79 -24.14
N SER A 576 -6.01 24.05 -24.53
CA SER A 576 -4.90 24.92 -24.93
C SER A 576 -3.86 25.14 -23.83
N SER A 577 -4.27 25.16 -22.56
CA SER A 577 -3.38 25.34 -21.40
C SER A 577 -2.30 24.26 -21.29
N TYR A 578 -2.52 23.07 -21.84
CA TYR A 578 -1.54 21.97 -21.87
C TYR A 578 -0.69 21.92 -23.18
N GLY A 579 -0.68 22.98 -23.97
CA GLY A 579 0.05 23.01 -25.24
C GLY A 579 1.54 22.67 -25.08
N LYS A 580 2.21 23.22 -24.06
CA LYS A 580 3.61 22.91 -23.77
C LYS A 580 3.82 21.45 -23.40
N LEU A 581 2.98 20.88 -22.55
CA LEU A 581 3.05 19.46 -22.17
C LEU A 581 2.92 18.57 -23.41
N ARG A 582 1.93 18.81 -24.28
CA ARG A 582 1.77 18.04 -25.53
C ARG A 582 2.99 18.13 -26.44
N THR A 583 3.51 19.35 -26.64
CA THR A 583 4.73 19.55 -27.45
C THR A 583 5.89 18.74 -26.89
N GLU A 584 6.11 18.78 -25.58
CA GLU A 584 7.19 18.04 -24.95
C GLU A 584 7.00 16.52 -25.07
N ILE A 585 5.78 16.00 -24.82
CA ILE A 585 5.51 14.57 -24.99
C ILE A 585 5.81 14.12 -26.42
N ILE A 586 5.38 14.87 -27.42
CA ILE A 586 5.57 14.49 -28.84
C ILE A 586 7.02 14.63 -29.29
N THR A 587 7.76 15.64 -28.77
CA THR A 587 9.12 15.94 -29.23
C THR A 587 10.22 15.24 -28.47
N ARG A 588 9.98 14.84 -27.21
CA ARG A 588 10.99 14.25 -26.33
C ARG A 588 10.68 12.83 -25.87
N ASN A 589 9.48 12.39 -26.09
CA ASN A 589 9.04 11.06 -25.71
C ASN A 589 8.30 10.39 -26.88
N SER A 590 8.17 9.08 -26.83
CA SER A 590 7.38 8.31 -27.79
C SER A 590 6.08 7.84 -27.13
N LEU A 591 4.95 8.17 -27.72
CA LEU A 591 3.66 7.64 -27.30
C LEU A 591 3.45 6.26 -27.93
N VAL A 592 3.90 5.22 -27.24
CA VAL A 592 3.92 3.84 -27.76
C VAL A 592 2.50 3.28 -27.92
N GLN A 593 1.63 3.53 -26.93
CA GLN A 593 0.23 3.09 -26.96
C GLN A 593 -0.67 4.08 -26.23
N MET A 594 -1.91 4.14 -26.67
CA MET A 594 -2.95 4.94 -26.03
C MET A 594 -4.29 4.23 -26.13
N LEU A 595 -4.91 3.96 -24.98
CA LEU A 595 -6.25 3.42 -24.89
C LEU A 595 -7.21 4.50 -24.38
N HIS A 596 -8.16 4.91 -25.21
CA HIS A 596 -9.22 5.84 -24.81
C HIS A 596 -10.40 5.07 -24.20
N LEU A 597 -10.56 5.20 -22.88
CA LEU A 597 -11.68 4.61 -22.16
C LEU A 597 -12.88 5.55 -22.28
N SER A 598 -13.89 5.16 -23.05
CA SER A 598 -15.16 5.88 -23.04
C SER A 598 -15.88 5.59 -21.72
N LEU A 599 -16.28 6.65 -21.00
CA LEU A 599 -17.22 6.52 -19.89
C LEU A 599 -18.56 6.04 -20.45
N ILE A 600 -18.76 4.74 -20.49
CA ILE A 600 -20.10 4.17 -20.64
C ILE A 600 -20.65 4.11 -19.22
N HIS A 601 -21.59 5.00 -18.95
CA HIS A 601 -22.38 5.02 -17.71
C HIS A 601 -23.22 3.76 -17.57
#